data_febc34ac1aa867626172dc2f92977855
#
_entry.id   febc34ac1aa867626172dc2f92977855
#
_cell.length_a   1.000
_cell.length_b   1.000
_cell.length_c   1.000
_cell.angle_alpha   90.00
_cell.angle_beta   90.00
_cell.angle_gamma   90.00
#
_symmetry.space_group_name_H-M   'P 1'
#
loop_
_entity.id
_entity.type
_entity.pdbx_description
1 polymer ?
#
loop_
_entity_poly.entity_id
_entity_poly.type
_entity_poly.pdbx_seq_one_letter_code
_entity_poly.pdbx_strand_id
1 'polypeptide(L)'
;MRVVLHALTGFVRGSGILGFMTDSVARLYDAVIAARDADPAKSRTARLLRAGRAKMAKKLAEEAVEVVIDAMHGQPEAVVRESADLLYNLVVLWVHAGVHPDDVWSEMRRRELMFGIAEKVPKDLVQGGSRRKVVALETRRIRKRR
;
A
#
# COMPACT_ATOMS: atom_id res chain seq x y z
N MET A 1 55.95 -22.94 -17.42
CA MET A 1 54.75 -22.91 -18.25
C MET A 1 53.61 -22.37 -17.38
N ARG A 2 53.17 -21.17 -17.67
CA ARG A 2 52.12 -20.44 -16.91
C ARG A 2 50.74 -20.90 -17.40
N VAL A 3 49.90 -21.34 -16.48
CA VAL A 3 48.47 -21.50 -16.75
C VAL A 3 47.75 -20.35 -16.06
N VAL A 4 47.18 -19.46 -16.87
CA VAL A 4 46.39 -18.32 -16.43
C VAL A 4 44.98 -18.83 -16.16
N LEU A 5 44.57 -18.79 -14.89
CA LEU A 5 43.22 -19.11 -14.45
C LEU A 5 42.36 -17.85 -14.64
N HIS A 6 41.50 -17.83 -15.64
CA HIS A 6 40.45 -16.80 -15.81
C HIS A 6 39.31 -17.12 -14.88
N ALA A 7 39.24 -16.37 -13.77
CA ALA A 7 38.06 -16.33 -12.93
C ALA A 7 36.96 -15.50 -13.64
N LEU A 8 36.03 -16.18 -14.23
CA LEU A 8 34.76 -15.58 -14.66
C LEU A 8 33.84 -15.44 -13.46
N THR A 9 33.93 -14.32 -12.79
CA THR A 9 32.93 -13.88 -11.84
C THR A 9 31.64 -13.49 -12.58
N GLY A 10 30.80 -14.48 -12.82
CA GLY A 10 29.43 -14.24 -13.25
C GLY A 10 28.58 -13.80 -12.06
N PHE A 11 28.58 -12.53 -11.76
CA PHE A 11 27.56 -11.90 -10.92
C PHE A 11 26.27 -11.79 -11.73
N VAL A 12 25.43 -12.80 -11.65
CA VAL A 12 24.06 -12.77 -12.15
C VAL A 12 23.12 -12.59 -10.97
N ARG A 13 23.00 -11.40 -10.57
CA ARG A 13 21.84 -10.55 -10.64
C ARG A 13 20.54 -11.03 -10.00
N GLY A 14 20.21 -10.46 -8.85
CA GLY A 14 18.89 -10.36 -8.25
C GLY A 14 17.83 -9.49 -8.98
N SER A 15 17.95 -9.30 -10.29
CA SER A 15 16.98 -8.50 -11.06
C SER A 15 15.66 -9.21 -11.35
N GLY A 16 15.61 -10.54 -11.27
CA GLY A 16 14.42 -11.30 -11.66
C GLY A 16 13.28 -11.27 -10.62
N ILE A 17 13.61 -11.34 -9.34
CA ILE A 17 12.59 -11.44 -8.28
C ILE A 17 11.95 -10.07 -7.98
N LEU A 18 12.74 -9.00 -7.96
CA LEU A 18 12.20 -7.65 -7.76
C LEU A 18 11.31 -7.21 -8.93
N GLY A 19 11.71 -7.52 -10.16
CA GLY A 19 10.91 -7.26 -11.36
C GLY A 19 9.58 -8.02 -11.38
N PHE A 20 9.56 -9.25 -10.84
CA PHE A 20 8.33 -10.05 -10.78
C PHE A 20 7.32 -9.52 -9.75
N MET A 21 7.77 -9.04 -8.59
CA MET A 21 6.87 -8.51 -7.54
C MET A 21 6.28 -7.15 -7.93
N THR A 22 7.09 -6.24 -8.48
CA THR A 22 6.60 -4.95 -8.99
C THR A 22 5.60 -5.15 -10.13
N ASP A 23 5.86 -6.12 -11.01
CA ASP A 23 4.95 -6.47 -12.08
C ASP A 23 3.61 -7.05 -11.57
N SER A 24 3.60 -7.83 -10.49
CA SER A 24 2.36 -8.38 -9.91
C SER A 24 1.44 -7.32 -9.34
N VAL A 25 1.97 -6.32 -8.63
CA VAL A 25 1.19 -5.20 -8.10
C VAL A 25 0.70 -4.29 -9.23
N ALA A 26 1.53 -4.04 -10.25
CA ALA A 26 1.14 -3.28 -11.42
C ALA A 26 -0.02 -3.97 -12.18
N ARG A 27 0.09 -5.28 -12.43
CA ARG A 27 -1.00 -6.04 -13.07
C ARG A 27 -2.28 -6.01 -12.23
N LEU A 28 -2.18 -6.13 -10.90
CA LEU A 28 -3.34 -6.02 -10.02
C LEU A 28 -3.97 -4.63 -10.10
N TYR A 29 -3.15 -3.58 -10.13
CA TYR A 29 -3.61 -2.20 -10.26
C TYR A 29 -4.38 -1.98 -11.57
N ASP A 30 -3.84 -2.46 -12.69
CA ASP A 30 -4.50 -2.38 -14.00
C ASP A 30 -5.82 -3.18 -14.02
N ALA A 31 -5.83 -4.36 -13.41
CA ALA A 31 -7.05 -5.17 -13.28
C ALA A 31 -8.13 -4.47 -12.44
N VAL A 32 -7.74 -3.77 -11.38
CA VAL A 32 -8.69 -2.99 -10.55
C VAL A 32 -9.22 -1.78 -11.33
N ILE A 33 -8.37 -1.10 -12.12
CA ILE A 33 -8.82 -0.02 -13.02
C ILE A 33 -9.84 -0.56 -14.03
N ALA A 34 -9.54 -1.67 -14.70
CA ALA A 34 -10.43 -2.29 -15.67
C ALA A 34 -11.78 -2.71 -15.06
N ALA A 35 -11.78 -3.08 -13.77
CA ALA A 35 -12.99 -3.46 -13.05
C ALA A 35 -13.88 -2.27 -12.65
N ARG A 36 -13.40 -1.02 -12.79
CA ARG A 36 -14.14 0.20 -12.38
C ARG A 36 -15.49 0.31 -13.09
N ASP A 37 -15.51 0.00 -14.38
CA ASP A 37 -16.69 0.11 -15.24
C ASP A 37 -17.44 -1.22 -15.39
N ALA A 38 -16.99 -2.28 -14.72
CA ALA A 38 -17.63 -3.57 -14.76
C ALA A 38 -18.98 -3.60 -14.00
N ASP A 39 -19.83 -4.56 -14.37
CA ASP A 39 -21.10 -4.78 -13.68
C ASP A 39 -20.87 -5.23 -12.22
N PRO A 40 -21.36 -4.47 -11.22
CA PRO A 40 -21.18 -4.82 -9.80
C PRO A 40 -21.90 -6.12 -9.40
N ALA A 41 -22.89 -6.56 -10.17
CA ALA A 41 -23.54 -7.85 -9.92
C ALA A 41 -22.59 -9.02 -10.19
N LYS A 42 -21.63 -8.82 -11.11
CA LYS A 42 -20.67 -9.83 -11.58
C LYS A 42 -19.25 -9.62 -11.06
N SER A 43 -18.90 -8.40 -10.64
CA SER A 43 -17.55 -8.05 -10.19
C SER A 43 -17.55 -7.62 -8.72
N ARG A 44 -16.86 -8.40 -7.87
CA ARG A 44 -16.62 -8.05 -6.46
C ARG A 44 -15.86 -6.71 -6.36
N THR A 45 -14.87 -6.49 -7.22
CA THR A 45 -14.07 -5.25 -7.27
C THR A 45 -14.94 -4.04 -7.63
N ALA A 46 -15.76 -4.13 -8.69
CA ALA A 46 -16.68 -3.06 -9.06
C ALA A 46 -17.66 -2.73 -7.93
N ARG A 47 -18.19 -3.75 -7.25
CA ARG A 47 -19.08 -3.58 -6.10
C ARG A 47 -18.38 -2.86 -4.94
N LEU A 48 -17.13 -3.22 -4.64
CA LEU A 48 -16.33 -2.60 -3.59
C LEU A 48 -16.02 -1.14 -3.91
N LEU A 49 -15.60 -0.84 -5.14
CA LEU A 49 -15.34 0.53 -5.61
C LEU A 49 -16.59 1.42 -5.50
N ARG A 50 -17.77 0.90 -5.88
CA ARG A 50 -19.06 1.63 -5.75
C ARG A 50 -19.52 1.79 -4.31
N ALA A 51 -19.15 0.89 -3.41
CA ALA A 51 -19.49 1.00 -1.99
C ALA A 51 -18.77 2.17 -1.29
N GLY A 52 -17.74 2.73 -1.93
CA GLY A 52 -17.09 3.96 -1.51
C GLY A 52 -15.97 3.79 -0.49
N ARG A 53 -15.32 4.91 -0.19
CA ARG A 53 -14.09 4.99 0.60
C ARG A 53 -14.19 4.31 1.97
N ALA A 54 -15.28 4.55 2.69
CA ALA A 54 -15.45 4.01 4.04
C ALA A 54 -15.46 2.47 4.05
N LYS A 55 -16.13 1.85 3.06
CA LYS A 55 -16.17 0.38 2.93
C LYS A 55 -14.82 -0.19 2.55
N MET A 56 -14.09 0.46 1.62
CA MET A 56 -12.75 0.04 1.24
C MET A 56 -11.75 0.14 2.40
N ALA A 57 -11.78 1.26 3.14
CA ALA A 57 -10.93 1.44 4.32
C ALA A 57 -11.24 0.42 5.41
N LYS A 58 -12.53 0.11 5.64
CA LYS A 58 -12.95 -0.93 6.58
C LYS A 58 -12.39 -2.29 6.18
N LYS A 59 -12.53 -2.68 4.89
CA LYS A 59 -12.01 -3.96 4.39
C LYS A 59 -10.49 -4.06 4.55
N LEU A 60 -9.76 -3.01 4.20
CA LEU A 60 -8.30 -2.98 4.39
C LEU A 60 -7.91 -3.18 5.87
N ALA A 61 -8.64 -2.56 6.81
CA ALA A 61 -8.38 -2.72 8.23
C ALA A 61 -8.71 -4.14 8.73
N GLU A 62 -9.79 -4.74 8.24
CA GLU A 62 -10.17 -6.13 8.54
C GLU A 62 -9.05 -7.09 8.15
N GLU A 63 -8.56 -7.06 6.90
CA GLU A 63 -7.49 -7.94 6.41
C GLU A 63 -6.17 -7.71 7.19
N ALA A 64 -5.85 -6.46 7.54
CA ALA A 64 -4.68 -6.18 8.35
C ALA A 64 -4.76 -6.82 9.75
N VAL A 65 -5.94 -6.84 10.36
CA VAL A 65 -6.17 -7.50 11.66
C VAL A 65 -6.06 -9.01 11.51
N GLU A 66 -6.62 -9.60 10.44
CA GLU A 66 -6.56 -11.03 10.16
C GLU A 66 -5.11 -11.52 9.98
N VAL A 67 -4.27 -10.76 9.23
CA VAL A 67 -2.82 -11.04 9.15
C VAL A 67 -2.17 -11.08 10.53
N VAL A 68 -2.50 -10.13 11.42
CA VAL A 68 -1.93 -10.09 12.78
C VAL A 68 -2.39 -11.28 13.62
N ILE A 69 -3.68 -11.62 13.57
CA ILE A 69 -4.26 -12.74 14.34
C ILE A 69 -3.60 -14.05 13.90
N ASP A 70 -3.50 -14.31 12.59
CA ASP A 70 -2.91 -15.54 12.07
C ASP A 70 -1.41 -15.65 12.36
N ALA A 71 -0.69 -14.52 12.31
CA ALA A 71 0.71 -14.47 12.71
C ALA A 71 0.89 -14.79 14.19
N MET A 72 0.01 -14.28 15.07
CA MET A 72 0.05 -14.58 16.51
C MET A 72 -0.28 -16.05 16.82
N HIS A 73 -1.10 -16.69 15.98
CA HIS A 73 -1.41 -18.12 16.08
C HIS A 73 -0.36 -19.03 15.43
N GLY A 74 0.67 -18.46 14.78
CA GLY A 74 1.72 -19.23 14.12
C GLY A 74 1.22 -20.00 12.90
N GLN A 75 0.30 -19.44 12.13
CA GLN A 75 -0.32 -20.06 10.94
C GLN A 75 0.22 -19.43 9.64
N PRO A 76 1.40 -19.82 9.15
CA PRO A 76 2.05 -19.13 8.02
C PRO A 76 1.23 -19.18 6.73
N GLU A 77 0.53 -20.27 6.44
CA GLU A 77 -0.32 -20.38 5.25
C GLU A 77 -1.53 -19.44 5.30
N ALA A 78 -2.08 -19.19 6.49
CA ALA A 78 -3.13 -18.21 6.70
C ALA A 78 -2.59 -16.79 6.52
N VAL A 79 -1.42 -16.49 7.11
CA VAL A 79 -0.73 -15.19 6.93
C VAL A 79 -0.50 -14.89 5.45
N VAL A 80 -0.12 -15.90 4.64
CA VAL A 80 0.05 -15.71 3.18
C VAL A 80 -1.27 -15.30 2.51
N ARG A 81 -2.38 -15.99 2.85
CA ARG A 81 -3.69 -15.68 2.25
C ARG A 81 -4.17 -14.27 2.63
N GLU A 82 -4.16 -13.98 3.93
CA GLU A 82 -4.62 -12.67 4.42
C GLU A 82 -3.72 -11.52 3.95
N SER A 83 -2.41 -11.77 3.78
CA SER A 83 -1.49 -10.80 3.17
C SER A 83 -1.84 -10.52 1.70
N ALA A 84 -2.28 -11.51 0.95
CA ALA A 84 -2.74 -11.31 -0.43
C ALA A 84 -4.05 -10.49 -0.47
N ASP A 85 -5.00 -10.77 0.43
CA ASP A 85 -6.23 -10.01 0.55
C ASP A 85 -5.96 -8.58 1.03
N LEU A 86 -5.01 -8.38 1.94
CA LEU A 86 -4.55 -7.06 2.38
C LEU A 86 -3.97 -6.25 1.20
N LEU A 87 -3.08 -6.85 0.41
CA LEU A 87 -2.52 -6.20 -0.78
C LEU A 87 -3.59 -5.87 -1.81
N TYR A 88 -4.53 -6.78 -2.05
CA TYR A 88 -5.66 -6.53 -2.92
C TYR A 88 -6.49 -5.31 -2.47
N ASN A 89 -6.90 -5.26 -1.21
CA ASN A 89 -7.69 -4.16 -0.67
C ASN A 89 -6.91 -2.84 -0.65
N LEU A 90 -5.59 -2.90 -0.43
CA LEU A 90 -4.70 -1.73 -0.51
C LEU A 90 -4.65 -1.15 -1.93
N VAL A 91 -4.50 -1.99 -2.94
CA VAL A 91 -4.48 -1.56 -4.36
C VAL A 91 -5.85 -1.00 -4.77
N VAL A 92 -6.96 -1.58 -4.33
CA VAL A 92 -8.30 -1.03 -4.57
C VAL A 92 -8.42 0.38 -3.97
N LEU A 93 -7.90 0.59 -2.76
CA LEU A 93 -7.89 1.90 -2.11
C LEU A 93 -6.99 2.89 -2.86
N TRP A 94 -5.80 2.46 -3.36
CA TRP A 94 -4.93 3.30 -4.19
C TRP A 94 -5.63 3.78 -5.46
N VAL A 95 -6.26 2.88 -6.21
CA VAL A 95 -7.03 3.25 -7.41
C VAL A 95 -8.12 4.27 -7.09
N HIS A 96 -8.84 4.09 -5.98
CA HIS A 96 -9.85 5.04 -5.56
C HIS A 96 -9.27 6.40 -5.14
N ALA A 97 -8.11 6.40 -4.50
CA ALA A 97 -7.41 7.61 -4.05
C ALA A 97 -6.60 8.31 -5.15
N GLY A 98 -6.46 7.71 -6.33
CA GLY A 98 -5.62 8.22 -7.42
C GLY A 98 -4.13 8.08 -7.15
N VAL A 99 -3.73 7.11 -6.32
CA VAL A 99 -2.32 6.79 -6.01
C VAL A 99 -1.85 5.71 -6.97
N HIS A 100 -0.75 5.98 -7.68
CA HIS A 100 -0.11 4.99 -8.55
C HIS A 100 0.90 4.14 -7.76
N PRO A 101 1.06 2.84 -8.05
CA PRO A 101 2.08 2.01 -7.40
C PRO A 101 3.50 2.59 -7.46
N ASP A 102 3.87 3.21 -8.59
CA ASP A 102 5.20 3.81 -8.76
C ASP A 102 5.47 4.96 -7.80
N ASP A 103 4.44 5.70 -7.38
CA ASP A 103 4.58 6.77 -6.37
C ASP A 103 4.99 6.16 -5.03
N VAL A 104 4.37 5.04 -4.67
CA VAL A 104 4.69 4.30 -3.44
C VAL A 104 6.10 3.73 -3.49
N TRP A 105 6.48 3.10 -4.62
CA TRP A 105 7.84 2.57 -4.80
C TRP A 105 8.90 3.68 -4.81
N SER A 106 8.59 4.83 -5.36
CA SER A 106 9.48 5.99 -5.37
C SER A 106 9.69 6.53 -3.95
N GLU A 107 8.64 6.60 -3.14
CA GLU A 107 8.73 6.99 -1.73
C GLU A 107 9.50 5.94 -0.91
N MET A 108 9.31 4.65 -1.17
CA MET A 108 10.09 3.59 -0.52
C MET A 108 11.58 3.70 -0.85
N ARG A 109 11.93 3.88 -2.13
CA ARG A 109 13.33 4.11 -2.54
C ARG A 109 13.91 5.36 -1.92
N ARG A 110 13.14 6.44 -1.83
CA ARG A 110 13.58 7.67 -1.17
C ARG A 110 13.92 7.43 0.30
N ARG A 111 13.09 6.69 1.02
CA ARG A 111 13.33 6.34 2.44
C ARG A 111 14.55 5.44 2.59
N GLU A 112 14.69 4.46 1.73
CA GLU A 112 15.85 3.56 1.72
C GLU A 112 17.17 4.34 1.56
N LEU A 113 17.21 5.28 0.62
CA LEU A 113 18.40 6.11 0.38
C LEU A 113 18.71 7.08 1.52
N MET A 114 17.69 7.61 2.20
CA MET A 114 17.89 8.62 3.24
C MET A 114 18.08 8.02 4.64
N PHE A 115 17.45 6.91 4.94
CA PHE A 115 17.33 6.39 6.31
C PHE A 115 17.66 4.90 6.44
N GLY A 116 17.95 4.18 5.33
CA GLY A 116 17.97 2.73 5.32
C GLY A 116 16.56 2.11 5.26
N ILE A 117 16.48 0.80 5.00
CA ILE A 117 15.22 0.10 4.67
C ILE A 117 14.17 0.17 5.79
N ALA A 118 14.60 0.30 7.06
CA ALA A 118 13.72 0.13 8.21
C ALA A 118 13.35 1.42 8.94
N GLU A 119 13.91 2.57 8.58
CA GLU A 119 13.67 3.79 9.34
C GLU A 119 12.44 4.56 8.84
N LYS A 120 11.58 4.94 9.78
CA LYS A 120 10.47 5.87 9.53
C LYS A 120 11.03 7.28 9.38
N VAL A 121 10.57 8.02 8.38
CA VAL A 121 10.85 9.46 8.29
C VAL A 121 10.41 10.13 9.59
N PRO A 122 11.29 10.85 10.30
CA PRO A 122 10.90 11.63 11.47
C PRO A 122 9.72 12.54 11.15
N LYS A 123 8.73 12.60 12.05
CA LYS A 123 7.48 13.35 11.82
C LYS A 123 7.72 14.83 11.55
N ASP A 124 8.82 15.36 12.04
CA ASP A 124 9.24 16.76 11.90
C ASP A 124 9.65 17.12 10.46
N LEU A 125 10.17 16.16 9.70
CA LEU A 125 10.56 16.36 8.29
C LEU A 125 9.38 16.25 7.31
N VAL A 126 8.24 15.74 7.77
CA VAL A 126 7.00 15.63 6.95
C VAL A 126 6.23 16.97 6.93
N GLN A 127 6.60 17.97 7.73
CA GLN A 127 5.85 19.21 7.91
C GLN A 127 6.09 20.29 6.82
N GLY A 128 6.75 19.98 5.72
CA GLY A 128 6.87 20.90 4.56
C GLY A 128 5.59 21.05 3.71
N GLY A 129 4.58 20.23 3.93
CA GLY A 129 3.28 20.31 3.28
C GLY A 129 2.26 20.96 4.22
N SER A 130 1.77 22.14 3.84
CA SER A 130 0.76 22.96 4.53
C SER A 130 -0.31 22.12 5.27
N ARG A 131 -0.13 21.94 6.59
CA ARG A 131 -1.24 21.57 7.47
C ARG A 131 -2.24 22.74 7.44
N ARG A 132 -3.36 22.58 6.76
CA ARG A 132 -4.53 23.41 7.04
C ARG A 132 -4.84 23.26 8.53
N LYS A 133 -4.58 24.32 9.32
CA LYS A 133 -5.05 24.40 10.69
C LYS A 133 -6.55 24.22 10.65
N VAL A 134 -7.05 23.14 11.23
CA VAL A 134 -8.46 23.02 11.55
C VAL A 134 -8.71 24.02 12.68
N VAL A 135 -9.25 25.18 12.33
CA VAL A 135 -9.73 26.15 13.32
C VAL A 135 -10.98 25.54 13.93
N ALA A 136 -10.88 25.18 15.20
CA ALA A 136 -12.05 24.76 15.96
C ALA A 136 -13.04 25.93 15.99
N LEU A 137 -14.22 25.73 15.38
CA LEU A 137 -15.34 26.66 15.49
C LEU A 137 -15.82 26.65 16.94
N GLU A 138 -15.47 27.69 17.68
CA GLU A 138 -16.06 27.95 18.97
C GLU A 138 -17.58 28.12 18.78
N THR A 139 -18.35 27.17 19.31
CA THR A 139 -19.80 27.28 19.40
C THR A 139 -20.15 28.40 20.37
N ARG A 140 -20.53 29.57 19.82
CA ARG A 140 -21.12 30.65 20.60
C ARG A 140 -22.35 30.11 21.34
N ARG A 141 -22.25 29.99 22.66
CA ARG A 141 -23.38 29.76 23.55
C ARG A 141 -24.37 30.92 23.38
N ILE A 142 -25.51 30.63 22.77
CA ILE A 142 -26.64 31.54 22.77
C ILE A 142 -27.15 31.65 24.19
N ARG A 143 -26.91 32.80 24.81
CA ARG A 143 -27.41 33.16 26.14
C ARG A 143 -28.89 33.47 26.01
N LYS A 144 -29.79 32.55 26.44
CA LYS A 144 -31.22 32.82 26.60
C LYS A 144 -31.37 33.94 27.64
N ARG A 145 -31.87 35.11 27.19
CA ARG A 145 -32.43 36.11 28.08
C ARG A 145 -33.82 35.65 28.54
N ARG A 146 -34.03 35.68 29.84
CA ARG A 146 -35.33 35.65 30.48
C ARG A 146 -35.96 37.04 30.39
#